data_aa12ce21ee5a055b6b060b0ddfb300db
#
_entry.id   aa12ce21ee5a055b6b060b0ddfb300db
#
_cell.length_a   1.000
_cell.length_b   1.000
_cell.length_c   1.000
_cell.angle_alpha   90.00
_cell.angle_beta   90.00
_cell.angle_gamma   90.00
#
_symmetry.space_group_name_H-M   'P 1'
#
loop_
_entity.id
_entity.type
_entity.pdbx_description
1 polymer ?
#
loop_
_entity_poly.entity_id
_entity_poly.type
_entity_poly.pdbx_seq_one_letter_code
_entity_poly.pdbx_strand_id
1 'polypeptide(L)'
;AMRRGDKDYKSTTRDVKKLLQELQEEDIDGLVVDLRNNGGGSLQEANELTGLFIEYGPTVQIRHSSRRVWRDGKRLKSEYYDGPLVVLINRLSASASEIFAGAIQDYERGIIVGDRSFGKGTVQTLTPLTEGQLKITESKFYRISGDSTQHRGVVPDLAFPSLFDTEQIGESALDHALNWDQIDSVRHRRYDDLSTVLPHVTGLYEKRSHSNPDFVYLEDQIALAAETRKLERLPLQEEKRIALRESQEQKALTIENKRRVARGEEPLASLDDDEEEVADESAEDAGSVASADTDTDETAAEDDEPDVLLTEAGNVLVDALVLKQQRYAANVRNKD
;
A
#
# COMPACT_ATOMS: atom_id res chain seq x y z
N ALA A 1 8.41 -7.15 23.29
CA ALA A 1 9.80 -6.72 23.30
C ALA A 1 9.92 -5.26 23.76
N MET A 2 9.57 -4.24 22.96
CA MET A 2 9.68 -2.80 23.29
C MET A 2 9.07 -2.41 24.64
N ARG A 3 7.82 -2.83 24.94
CA ARG A 3 7.14 -2.58 26.24
C ARG A 3 7.79 -3.26 27.44
N ARG A 4 8.66 -4.24 27.22
CA ARG A 4 9.44 -4.96 28.25
C ARG A 4 10.84 -4.37 28.45
N GLY A 5 11.17 -3.27 27.75
CA GLY A 5 12.50 -2.64 27.81
C GLY A 5 13.60 -3.38 27.03
N ASP A 6 13.22 -4.30 26.17
CA ASP A 6 14.14 -4.99 25.28
C ASP A 6 14.70 -3.99 24.27
N LYS A 7 16.01 -3.84 24.23
CA LYS A 7 16.69 -2.90 23.33
C LYS A 7 16.84 -3.43 21.91
N ASP A 8 16.70 -4.74 21.72
CA ASP A 8 16.84 -5.42 20.43
C ASP A 8 15.49 -5.80 19.79
N TYR A 9 14.40 -5.08 20.16
CA TYR A 9 13.15 -5.29 19.47
C TYR A 9 13.26 -4.90 17.97
N LYS A 10 12.49 -5.58 17.12
CA LYS A 10 12.37 -5.22 15.69
C LYS A 10 11.76 -3.82 15.58
N SER A 11 12.52 -2.85 15.05
CA SER A 11 12.09 -1.46 14.84
C SER A 11 12.16 -1.14 13.36
N THR A 12 10.99 -0.90 12.77
CA THR A 12 10.87 -0.50 11.37
C THR A 12 11.70 0.77 11.08
N THR A 13 11.63 1.76 11.98
CA THR A 13 12.38 3.01 11.83
C THR A 13 13.89 2.80 11.80
N ARG A 14 14.41 1.99 12.73
CA ARG A 14 15.84 1.67 12.79
C ARG A 14 16.30 0.94 11.54
N ASP A 15 15.51 -0.03 11.10
CA ASP A 15 15.88 -0.88 9.98
C ASP A 15 15.78 -0.10 8.66
N VAL A 16 14.73 0.69 8.45
CA VAL A 16 14.61 1.61 7.29
C VAL A 16 15.73 2.66 7.30
N LYS A 17 16.08 3.21 8.46
CA LYS A 17 17.19 4.15 8.57
C LYS A 17 18.51 3.54 8.09
N LYS A 18 18.77 2.27 8.47
CA LYS A 18 19.96 1.54 8.02
C LYS A 18 19.94 1.33 6.50
N LEU A 19 18.81 0.85 5.96
CA LEU A 19 18.62 0.67 4.52
C LEU A 19 18.79 1.99 3.74
N LEU A 20 18.27 3.11 4.25
CA LEU A 20 18.47 4.42 3.63
C LEU A 20 19.95 4.83 3.58
N GLN A 21 20.74 4.50 4.60
CA GLN A 21 22.20 4.75 4.58
C GLN A 21 22.90 3.90 3.52
N GLU A 22 22.56 2.62 3.43
CA GLU A 22 23.11 1.71 2.41
C GLU A 22 22.73 2.19 1.00
N LEU A 23 21.46 2.54 0.75
CA LEU A 23 20.99 3.04 -0.54
C LEU A 23 21.61 4.39 -0.93
N GLN A 24 21.90 5.27 0.03
CA GLN A 24 22.58 6.53 -0.24
C GLN A 24 24.03 6.32 -0.70
N GLU A 25 24.68 5.24 -0.27
CA GLU A 25 26.02 4.87 -0.77
C GLU A 25 25.98 4.37 -2.22
N GLU A 26 24.84 3.86 -2.68
CA GLU A 26 24.59 3.43 -4.08
C GLU A 26 24.18 4.60 -5.01
N ASP A 27 24.10 5.83 -4.50
CA ASP A 27 23.76 7.05 -5.26
C ASP A 27 22.41 6.96 -6.00
N ILE A 28 21.36 6.50 -5.28
CA ILE A 28 20.02 6.28 -5.86
C ILE A 28 19.34 7.59 -6.28
N ASP A 29 18.64 7.57 -7.40
CA ASP A 29 17.86 8.71 -7.92
C ASP A 29 16.57 8.99 -7.16
N GLY A 30 15.99 7.99 -6.50
CA GLY A 30 14.75 8.10 -5.76
C GLY A 30 14.39 6.83 -5.00
N LEU A 31 13.29 6.87 -4.25
CA LEU A 31 12.87 5.79 -3.36
C LEU A 31 11.38 5.47 -3.54
N VAL A 32 11.06 4.18 -3.63
CA VAL A 32 9.71 3.66 -3.48
C VAL A 32 9.60 2.98 -2.11
N VAL A 33 8.62 3.39 -1.30
CA VAL A 33 8.27 2.72 -0.04
C VAL A 33 7.00 1.93 -0.27
N ASP A 34 7.09 0.60 -0.28
CA ASP A 34 5.96 -0.30 -0.44
C ASP A 34 5.32 -0.62 0.92
N LEU A 35 4.08 -0.19 1.10
CA LEU A 35 3.25 -0.46 2.29
C LEU A 35 2.05 -1.36 1.96
N ARG A 36 2.02 -1.98 0.80
CA ARG A 36 0.96 -2.95 0.49
C ARG A 36 0.95 -4.06 1.54
N ASN A 37 -0.24 -4.51 1.89
CA ASN A 37 -0.49 -5.55 2.89
C ASN A 37 0.03 -5.22 4.31
N ASN A 38 0.47 -4.00 4.57
CA ASN A 38 0.96 -3.58 5.88
C ASN A 38 -0.20 -3.08 6.77
N GLY A 39 -0.67 -3.93 7.68
CA GLY A 39 -1.77 -3.62 8.62
C GLY A 39 -1.44 -2.57 9.68
N GLY A 40 -0.24 -2.02 9.67
CA GLY A 40 0.22 -1.00 10.62
C GLY A 40 0.93 -1.61 11.84
N GLY A 41 0.93 -0.87 12.94
CA GLY A 41 1.65 -1.27 14.16
C GLY A 41 1.74 -0.15 15.20
N SER A 42 2.95 0.16 15.63
CA SER A 42 3.20 1.16 16.67
C SER A 42 3.03 2.59 16.14
N LEU A 43 2.26 3.41 16.84
CA LEU A 43 2.17 4.86 16.57
C LEU A 43 3.53 5.54 16.66
N GLN A 44 4.35 5.15 17.62
CA GLN A 44 5.70 5.70 17.78
C GLN A 44 6.56 5.39 16.56
N GLU A 45 6.56 4.14 16.07
CA GLU A 45 7.31 3.75 14.87
C GLU A 45 6.81 4.53 13.64
N ALA A 46 5.49 4.71 13.46
CA ALA A 46 4.97 5.51 12.34
C ALA A 46 5.45 6.96 12.39
N ASN A 47 5.48 7.58 13.56
CA ASN A 47 5.96 8.95 13.75
C ASN A 47 7.47 9.08 13.50
N GLU A 48 8.25 8.16 14.04
CA GLU A 48 9.70 8.13 13.89
C GLU A 48 10.10 7.83 12.44
N LEU A 49 9.42 6.87 11.79
CA LEU A 49 9.61 6.56 10.38
C LEU A 49 9.31 7.77 9.49
N THR A 50 8.15 8.42 9.67
CA THR A 50 7.83 9.66 8.96
C THR A 50 8.91 10.72 9.18
N GLY A 51 9.46 10.77 10.38
CA GLY A 51 10.56 11.66 10.74
C GLY A 51 11.87 11.43 9.96
N LEU A 52 12.04 10.34 9.24
CA LEU A 52 13.20 10.14 8.34
C LEU A 52 13.05 10.96 7.05
N PHE A 53 11.81 11.30 6.66
CA PHE A 53 11.48 11.93 5.38
C PHE A 53 11.04 13.38 5.50
N ILE A 54 10.63 13.86 6.69
CA ILE A 54 10.28 15.25 6.94
C ILE A 54 11.30 15.91 7.87
N GLU A 55 11.57 17.19 7.62
CA GLU A 55 12.50 17.96 8.44
C GLU A 55 11.96 18.19 9.88
N TYR A 56 10.67 18.57 9.97
CA TYR A 56 10.06 18.97 11.24
C TYR A 56 8.52 19.02 11.11
N GLY A 57 7.82 18.74 12.18
CA GLY A 57 6.39 19.00 12.32
C GLY A 57 5.58 17.80 12.81
N PRO A 58 4.27 17.98 13.02
CA PRO A 58 3.37 16.92 13.43
C PRO A 58 3.15 15.93 12.30
N THR A 59 2.98 14.66 12.63
CA THR A 59 2.64 13.58 11.68
C THR A 59 1.19 13.15 11.82
N VAL A 60 0.61 13.36 13.00
CA VAL A 60 -0.74 12.93 13.34
C VAL A 60 -1.33 13.83 14.43
N GLN A 61 -2.65 13.95 14.43
CA GLN A 61 -3.44 14.54 15.50
C GLN A 61 -4.28 13.43 16.15
N ILE A 62 -4.39 13.43 17.48
CA ILE A 62 -5.11 12.39 18.24
C ILE A 62 -6.14 13.08 19.13
N ARG A 63 -7.39 12.64 19.03
CA ARG A 63 -8.51 13.12 19.84
C ARG A 63 -9.03 12.03 20.74
N HIS A 64 -8.92 12.24 22.04
CA HIS A 64 -9.52 11.39 23.06
C HIS A 64 -11.03 11.61 23.19
N SER A 65 -11.71 10.69 23.86
CA SER A 65 -13.13 10.78 24.20
C SER A 65 -13.49 12.07 24.95
N SER A 66 -12.56 12.64 25.71
CA SER A 66 -12.67 13.94 26.39
C SER A 66 -12.65 15.15 25.44
N ARG A 67 -12.60 14.94 24.12
CA ARG A 67 -12.46 15.96 23.07
C ARG A 67 -11.13 16.73 23.09
N ARG A 68 -10.20 16.41 23.95
CA ARG A 68 -8.86 16.99 23.93
C ARG A 68 -8.10 16.45 22.74
N VAL A 69 -7.54 17.36 21.92
CA VAL A 69 -6.68 17.04 20.79
C VAL A 69 -5.23 17.27 21.17
N TRP A 70 -4.37 16.36 20.86
CA TRP A 70 -2.93 16.49 20.96
C TRP A 70 -2.28 16.10 19.63
N ARG A 71 -1.07 16.58 19.40
CA ARG A 71 -0.32 16.38 18.16
C ARG A 71 0.94 15.63 18.48
N ASP A 72 1.24 14.64 17.68
CA ASP A 72 2.48 13.90 17.76
C ASP A 72 3.26 14.03 16.46
N GLY A 73 4.58 13.90 16.51
CA GLY A 73 5.45 14.02 15.36
C GLY A 73 6.85 14.47 15.73
N LYS A 74 7.61 14.89 14.71
CA LYS A 74 9.02 15.24 14.82
C LYS A 74 9.23 16.65 15.41
N ARG A 75 9.99 16.73 16.48
CA ARG A 75 10.27 17.98 17.22
C ARG A 75 11.64 18.57 16.92
N LEU A 76 12.60 17.77 16.47
CA LEU A 76 13.95 18.21 16.13
C LEU A 76 14.09 18.32 14.63
N LYS A 77 14.67 19.42 14.17
CA LYS A 77 14.96 19.62 12.75
C LYS A 77 16.09 18.70 12.30
N SER A 78 15.78 17.74 11.47
CA SER A 78 16.71 16.88 10.76
C SER A 78 15.93 16.07 9.75
N GLU A 79 16.53 15.65 8.68
CA GLU A 79 16.00 14.68 7.75
C GLU A 79 17.10 13.70 7.39
N TYR A 80 16.72 12.49 7.04
CA TYR A 80 17.64 11.45 6.62
C TYR A 80 17.63 11.25 5.11
N TYR A 81 16.46 11.49 4.51
CA TYR A 81 16.28 11.35 3.08
C TYR A 81 15.41 12.49 2.55
N ASP A 82 15.95 13.28 1.64
CA ASP A 82 15.31 14.44 1.02
C ASP A 82 15.05 14.24 -0.49
N GLY A 83 15.50 13.10 -1.05
CA GLY A 83 15.30 12.73 -2.45
C GLY A 83 13.85 12.46 -2.84
N PRO A 84 13.58 12.19 -4.13
CA PRO A 84 12.25 11.84 -4.64
C PRO A 84 11.67 10.63 -3.94
N LEU A 85 10.36 10.65 -3.62
CA LEU A 85 9.68 9.63 -2.87
C LEU A 85 8.33 9.27 -3.48
N VAL A 86 8.07 7.99 -3.66
CA VAL A 86 6.76 7.41 -3.94
C VAL A 86 6.40 6.44 -2.82
N VAL A 87 5.15 6.41 -2.40
CA VAL A 87 4.63 5.45 -1.43
C VAL A 87 3.52 4.65 -2.08
N LEU A 88 3.71 3.34 -2.16
CA LEU A 88 2.74 2.40 -2.72
C LEU A 88 1.88 1.83 -1.60
N ILE A 89 0.57 1.98 -1.72
CA ILE A 89 -0.42 1.48 -0.74
C ILE A 89 -1.48 0.61 -1.42
N ASN A 90 -2.13 -0.23 -0.65
CA ASN A 90 -3.30 -0.97 -1.10
C ASN A 90 -4.39 -1.01 -0.01
N ARG A 91 -5.48 -1.71 -0.30
CA ARG A 91 -6.64 -1.83 0.59
C ARG A 91 -6.31 -2.45 1.96
N LEU A 92 -5.21 -3.18 2.08
CA LEU A 92 -4.76 -3.79 3.35
C LEU A 92 -3.74 -2.92 4.11
N SER A 93 -3.31 -1.79 3.53
CA SER A 93 -2.52 -0.78 4.24
C SER A 93 -3.39 -0.10 5.29
N ALA A 94 -3.08 -0.27 6.58
CA ALA A 94 -3.97 0.16 7.65
C ALA A 94 -3.25 0.86 8.82
N SER A 95 -3.99 1.69 9.59
CA SER A 95 -3.56 2.22 10.89
C SER A 95 -2.24 3.02 10.82
N ALA A 96 -1.13 2.49 11.36
CA ALA A 96 0.18 3.15 11.36
C ALA A 96 0.70 3.44 9.94
N SER A 97 0.44 2.54 8.98
CA SER A 97 0.76 2.76 7.56
C SER A 97 -0.03 3.92 6.97
N GLU A 98 -1.29 4.10 7.41
CA GLU A 98 -2.12 5.23 6.99
C GLU A 98 -1.67 6.54 7.61
N ILE A 99 -1.11 6.51 8.83
CA ILE A 99 -0.49 7.69 9.47
C ILE A 99 0.73 8.13 8.66
N PHE A 100 1.60 7.21 8.30
CA PHE A 100 2.77 7.48 7.48
C PHE A 100 2.36 8.04 6.10
N ALA A 101 1.58 7.27 5.33
CA ALA A 101 1.17 7.66 3.98
C ALA A 101 0.40 9.00 3.98
N GLY A 102 -0.53 9.18 4.92
CA GLY A 102 -1.28 10.41 5.08
C GLY A 102 -0.42 11.63 5.42
N ALA A 103 0.61 11.45 6.26
CA ALA A 103 1.55 12.52 6.56
C ALA A 103 2.41 12.87 5.34
N ILE A 104 2.98 11.87 4.64
CA ILE A 104 3.76 12.10 3.41
C ILE A 104 2.93 12.87 2.38
N GLN A 105 1.64 12.52 2.20
CA GLN A 105 0.72 13.18 1.28
C GLN A 105 0.41 14.62 1.72
N ASP A 106 0.03 14.84 2.97
CA ASP A 106 -0.32 16.18 3.49
C ASP A 106 0.86 17.16 3.41
N TYR A 107 2.07 16.67 3.63
CA TYR A 107 3.29 17.45 3.46
C TYR A 107 3.69 17.66 2.00
N GLU A 108 3.01 17.02 1.05
CA GLU A 108 3.46 16.94 -0.36
C GLU A 108 4.94 16.51 -0.46
N ARG A 109 5.36 15.59 0.44
CA ARG A 109 6.73 15.10 0.52
C ARG A 109 7.02 14.01 -0.50
N GLY A 110 6.00 13.28 -0.92
CA GLY A 110 6.05 12.22 -1.92
C GLY A 110 4.69 11.98 -2.54
N ILE A 111 4.65 11.22 -3.62
CA ILE A 111 3.43 10.83 -4.33
C ILE A 111 2.91 9.52 -3.74
N ILE A 112 1.64 9.48 -3.39
CA ILE A 112 0.97 8.26 -2.93
C ILE A 112 0.31 7.58 -4.13
N VAL A 113 0.67 6.33 -4.40
CA VAL A 113 0.15 5.54 -5.52
C VAL A 113 -0.49 4.24 -5.05
N GLY A 114 -1.32 3.62 -5.87
CA GLY A 114 -1.94 2.34 -5.59
C GLY A 114 -3.44 2.42 -5.34
N ASP A 115 -3.96 1.65 -4.37
CA ASP A 115 -5.37 1.65 -4.02
C ASP A 115 -5.63 2.39 -2.71
N ARG A 116 -6.89 2.79 -2.51
CA ARG A 116 -7.34 3.42 -1.27
C ARG A 116 -7.09 2.51 -0.07
N SER A 117 -6.46 3.01 0.99
CA SER A 117 -6.12 2.23 2.18
C SER A 117 -7.33 1.74 2.98
N PHE A 118 -7.11 0.98 4.04
CA PHE A 118 -8.14 0.29 4.83
C PHE A 118 -9.16 1.21 5.48
N GLY A 119 -8.73 2.35 6.01
CA GLY A 119 -9.60 3.33 6.68
C GLY A 119 -9.70 3.17 8.20
N LYS A 120 -8.71 2.59 8.88
CA LYS A 120 -8.69 2.45 10.34
C LYS A 120 -8.13 3.70 11.00
N GLY A 121 -9.01 4.56 11.49
CA GLY A 121 -8.68 5.82 12.17
C GLY A 121 -8.80 5.77 13.69
N THR A 122 -8.79 4.58 14.31
CA THR A 122 -8.95 4.42 15.76
C THR A 122 -7.68 3.94 16.44
N VAL A 123 -7.45 4.43 17.66
CA VAL A 123 -6.40 3.94 18.57
C VAL A 123 -7.03 3.04 19.61
N GLN A 124 -6.48 1.84 19.75
CA GLN A 124 -6.97 0.83 20.68
C GLN A 124 -5.91 0.53 21.74
N THR A 125 -6.35 0.40 22.98
CA THR A 125 -5.53 0.07 24.15
C THR A 125 -5.88 -1.32 24.64
N LEU A 126 -4.86 -2.11 25.00
CA LEU A 126 -5.01 -3.39 25.66
C LEU A 126 -4.97 -3.15 27.19
N THR A 127 -6.07 -3.43 27.86
CA THR A 127 -6.19 -3.35 29.32
C THR A 127 -6.16 -4.75 29.90
N PRO A 128 -5.19 -5.09 30.78
CA PRO A 128 -5.18 -6.36 31.47
C PRO A 128 -6.42 -6.54 32.33
N LEU A 129 -7.00 -7.73 32.31
CA LEU A 129 -8.05 -8.18 33.21
C LEU A 129 -7.48 -9.25 34.15
N THR A 130 -8.28 -9.71 35.13
CA THR A 130 -7.91 -10.83 36.00
C THR A 130 -7.57 -12.08 35.19
N GLU A 131 -8.35 -12.31 34.13
CA GLU A 131 -8.09 -13.33 33.11
C GLU A 131 -8.20 -12.68 31.73
N GLY A 132 -7.13 -12.79 30.92
CA GLY A 132 -7.07 -12.25 29.57
C GLY A 132 -6.83 -10.75 29.51
N GLN A 133 -7.23 -10.14 28.40
CA GLN A 133 -7.05 -8.72 28.10
C GLN A 133 -8.28 -8.17 27.37
N LEU A 134 -8.63 -6.93 27.68
CA LEU A 134 -9.66 -6.17 26.99
C LEU A 134 -9.01 -5.21 25.98
N LYS A 135 -9.37 -5.31 24.72
CA LYS A 135 -9.01 -4.35 23.68
C LYS A 135 -10.12 -3.32 23.53
N ILE A 136 -9.84 -2.07 23.86
CA ILE A 136 -10.83 -0.97 23.88
C ILE A 136 -10.37 0.19 23.01
N THR A 137 -11.30 0.77 22.25
CA THR A 137 -11.06 2.00 21.49
C THR A 137 -11.08 3.18 22.45
N GLU A 138 -9.96 3.93 22.50
CA GLU A 138 -9.75 5.03 23.41
C GLU A 138 -9.79 6.39 22.72
N SER A 139 -9.29 6.47 21.48
CA SER A 139 -9.18 7.71 20.74
C SER A 139 -9.29 7.48 19.22
N LYS A 140 -9.47 8.57 18.49
CA LYS A 140 -9.35 8.62 17.04
C LYS A 140 -8.13 9.40 16.65
N PHE A 141 -7.49 9.02 15.56
CA PHE A 141 -6.44 9.83 14.96
C PHE A 141 -6.93 10.50 13.67
N TYR A 142 -6.30 11.62 13.37
CA TYR A 142 -6.59 12.48 12.23
C TYR A 142 -5.29 12.86 11.56
N ARG A 143 -5.36 13.05 10.28
CA ARG A 143 -4.28 13.62 9.48
C ARG A 143 -3.98 15.07 9.95
N ILE A 144 -2.88 15.61 9.52
CA ILE A 144 -2.55 17.02 9.79
C ILE A 144 -3.44 17.99 9.00
N SER A 145 -4.03 17.55 7.90
CA SER A 145 -5.12 18.25 7.19
C SER A 145 -6.40 18.40 8.03
N GLY A 146 -6.56 17.59 9.09
CA GLY A 146 -7.75 17.54 9.93
C GLY A 146 -8.71 16.43 9.58
N ASP A 147 -8.53 15.75 8.45
CA ASP A 147 -9.37 14.64 8.02
C ASP A 147 -9.07 13.38 8.82
N SER A 148 -10.12 12.65 9.19
CA SER A 148 -9.95 11.29 9.73
C SER A 148 -9.66 10.31 8.59
N THR A 149 -8.78 9.32 8.84
CA THR A 149 -8.66 8.16 7.95
C THR A 149 -9.82 7.18 8.12
N GLN A 150 -10.61 7.32 9.22
CA GLN A 150 -11.73 6.44 9.54
C GLN A 150 -12.70 6.30 8.35
N HIS A 151 -13.03 5.07 7.94
CA HIS A 151 -13.82 4.69 6.77
C HIS A 151 -13.19 5.04 5.41
N ARG A 152 -12.60 6.24 5.28
CA ARG A 152 -12.14 6.74 3.98
C ARG A 152 -10.75 6.25 3.61
N GLY A 153 -9.92 5.97 4.60
CA GLY A 153 -8.52 5.67 4.36
C GLY A 153 -7.73 6.86 3.81
N VAL A 154 -6.56 6.58 3.32
CA VAL A 154 -5.76 7.47 2.48
C VAL A 154 -6.13 7.18 1.03
N VAL A 155 -6.62 8.18 0.33
CA VAL A 155 -6.91 8.10 -1.12
C VAL A 155 -5.60 8.41 -1.84
N PRO A 156 -5.09 7.53 -2.71
CA PRO A 156 -3.84 7.79 -3.42
C PRO A 156 -3.96 8.98 -4.37
N ASP A 157 -2.84 9.64 -4.64
CA ASP A 157 -2.74 10.72 -5.63
C ASP A 157 -2.87 10.18 -7.06
N LEU A 158 -2.44 8.93 -7.27
CA LEU A 158 -2.57 8.19 -8.52
C LEU A 158 -3.09 6.78 -8.22
N ALA A 159 -4.32 6.51 -8.63
CA ALA A 159 -4.97 5.22 -8.40
C ALA A 159 -4.49 4.15 -9.39
N PHE A 160 -4.13 2.98 -8.87
CA PHE A 160 -3.86 1.77 -9.65
C PHE A 160 -5.05 0.81 -9.57
N PRO A 161 -5.21 -0.11 -10.54
CA PRO A 161 -6.19 -1.16 -10.49
C PRO A 161 -6.02 -2.05 -9.24
N SER A 162 -7.13 -2.51 -8.66
CA SER A 162 -7.12 -3.34 -7.45
C SER A 162 -8.15 -4.46 -7.52
N LEU A 163 -7.72 -5.66 -7.12
CA LEU A 163 -8.61 -6.81 -6.97
C LEU A 163 -9.46 -6.74 -5.69
N PHE A 164 -9.11 -5.85 -4.76
CA PHE A 164 -9.84 -5.73 -3.50
C PHE A 164 -11.20 -5.05 -3.69
N ASP A 165 -12.24 -5.64 -3.10
CA ASP A 165 -13.56 -5.04 -3.04
C ASP A 165 -13.67 -4.09 -1.86
N THR A 166 -13.81 -2.81 -2.15
CA THR A 166 -13.91 -1.77 -1.12
C THR A 166 -15.22 -1.81 -0.33
N GLU A 167 -16.24 -2.53 -0.81
CA GLU A 167 -17.49 -2.73 -0.09
C GLU A 167 -17.38 -3.86 0.95
N GLN A 168 -16.51 -4.84 0.70
CA GLN A 168 -16.32 -6.00 1.57
C GLN A 168 -15.09 -5.90 2.46
N ILE A 169 -14.06 -5.19 2.02
CA ILE A 169 -12.78 -5.07 2.72
C ILE A 169 -12.55 -3.61 3.13
N GLY A 170 -12.22 -3.41 4.40
CA GLY A 170 -11.92 -2.11 4.98
C GLY A 170 -12.76 -1.80 6.20
N GLU A 171 -12.42 -0.73 6.89
CA GLU A 171 -13.14 -0.29 8.11
C GLU A 171 -14.61 0.03 7.81
N SER A 172 -14.91 0.54 6.62
CA SER A 172 -16.28 0.85 6.19
C SER A 172 -17.19 -0.37 6.02
N ALA A 173 -16.60 -1.56 5.88
CA ALA A 173 -17.33 -2.83 5.78
C ALA A 173 -17.71 -3.42 7.15
N LEU A 174 -17.22 -2.86 8.26
CA LEU A 174 -17.49 -3.34 9.61
C LEU A 174 -18.82 -2.76 10.15
N ASP A 175 -19.70 -3.59 10.69
CA ASP A 175 -21.06 -3.23 11.16
C ASP A 175 -21.09 -2.08 12.18
N HIS A 176 -20.07 -1.93 13.00
CA HIS A 176 -20.03 -0.97 14.11
C HIS A 176 -18.84 -0.02 14.05
N ALA A 177 -18.28 0.19 12.87
CA ALA A 177 -17.20 1.14 12.69
C ALA A 177 -17.64 2.57 13.02
N LEU A 178 -16.79 3.33 13.69
CA LEU A 178 -17.06 4.73 14.00
C LEU A 178 -17.10 5.56 12.72
N ASN A 179 -18.05 6.49 12.65
CA ASN A 179 -18.22 7.36 11.49
C ASN A 179 -16.98 8.23 11.24
N TRP A 180 -16.79 8.57 9.97
CA TRP A 180 -15.84 9.58 9.56
C TRP A 180 -16.21 10.96 10.12
N ASP A 181 -15.22 11.74 10.53
CA ASP A 181 -15.36 13.13 10.94
C ASP A 181 -14.05 13.90 10.72
N GLN A 182 -14.06 15.18 11.01
CA GLN A 182 -12.95 16.11 10.84
C GLN A 182 -12.68 16.90 12.13
N ILE A 183 -11.45 17.39 12.24
CA ILE A 183 -11.03 18.40 13.21
C ILE A 183 -10.26 19.52 12.48
N ASP A 184 -9.86 20.55 13.19
CA ASP A 184 -9.10 21.66 12.61
C ASP A 184 -7.75 21.17 12.04
N SER A 185 -7.40 21.66 10.86
CA SER A 185 -6.11 21.42 10.24
C SER A 185 -4.96 22.07 11.03
N VAL A 186 -3.77 21.53 10.90
CA VAL A 186 -2.54 22.09 11.46
C VAL A 186 -1.76 22.81 10.37
N ARG A 187 -1.33 24.03 10.64
CA ARG A 187 -0.42 24.72 9.73
C ARG A 187 0.91 23.96 9.65
N HIS A 188 1.31 23.57 8.44
CA HIS A 188 2.53 22.82 8.16
C HIS A 188 3.20 23.34 6.88
N ARG A 189 4.47 22.98 6.69
CA ARG A 189 5.22 23.25 5.47
C ARG A 189 4.77 22.25 4.39
N ARG A 190 4.72 22.66 3.14
CA ARG A 190 4.70 21.76 1.98
C ARG A 190 6.10 21.69 1.39
N TYR A 191 6.51 20.49 0.98
CA TYR A 191 7.84 20.25 0.41
C TYR A 191 7.86 20.54 -1.09
N ASP A 192 6.71 20.36 -1.74
CA ASP A 192 6.57 20.49 -3.18
C ASP A 192 5.21 21.11 -3.56
N ASP A 193 5.00 21.37 -4.85
CA ASP A 193 3.71 21.66 -5.46
C ASP A 193 3.35 20.53 -6.43
N LEU A 194 2.82 19.43 -5.86
CA LEU A 194 2.43 18.25 -6.61
C LEU A 194 1.27 18.52 -7.56
N SER A 195 0.46 19.57 -7.34
CA SER A 195 -0.66 19.94 -8.22
C SER A 195 -0.23 20.19 -9.65
N THR A 196 1.01 20.61 -9.84
CA THR A 196 1.59 20.89 -11.16
C THR A 196 2.27 19.67 -11.80
N VAL A 197 2.65 18.67 -11.03
CA VAL A 197 3.35 17.46 -11.50
C VAL A 197 2.35 16.34 -11.79
N LEU A 198 1.40 16.13 -10.89
CA LEU A 198 0.44 15.02 -10.95
C LEU A 198 -0.32 14.89 -12.27
N PRO A 199 -0.87 15.97 -12.88
CA PRO A 199 -1.59 15.82 -14.14
C PRO A 199 -0.73 15.26 -15.29
N HIS A 200 0.56 15.57 -15.31
CA HIS A 200 1.48 15.06 -16.33
C HIS A 200 1.85 13.61 -16.07
N VAL A 201 2.18 13.27 -14.81
CA VAL A 201 2.49 11.90 -14.40
C VAL A 201 1.28 11.00 -14.65
N THR A 202 0.07 11.44 -14.30
CA THR A 202 -1.18 10.71 -14.59
C THR A 202 -1.33 10.42 -16.08
N GLY A 203 -1.13 11.42 -16.94
CA GLY A 203 -1.23 11.20 -18.39
C GLY A 203 -0.16 10.27 -18.96
N LEU A 204 1.02 10.18 -18.35
CA LEU A 204 2.05 9.19 -18.71
C LEU A 204 1.67 7.79 -18.25
N TYR A 205 1.21 7.66 -17.01
CA TYR A 205 0.69 6.42 -16.46
C TYR A 205 -0.46 5.85 -17.28
N GLU A 206 -1.47 6.65 -17.60
CA GLU A 206 -2.62 6.22 -18.42
C GLU A 206 -2.19 5.66 -19.77
N LYS A 207 -1.20 6.25 -20.40
CA LYS A 207 -0.66 5.73 -21.68
C LYS A 207 0.03 4.39 -21.49
N ARG A 208 0.81 4.22 -20.43
CA ARG A 208 1.51 2.96 -20.15
C ARG A 208 0.54 1.86 -19.77
N SER A 209 -0.38 2.12 -18.84
CA SER A 209 -1.32 1.12 -18.34
C SER A 209 -2.20 0.54 -19.45
N HIS A 210 -2.69 1.36 -20.38
CA HIS A 210 -3.47 0.88 -21.51
C HIS A 210 -2.68 0.05 -22.54
N SER A 211 -1.37 0.20 -22.59
CA SER A 211 -0.49 -0.52 -23.54
C SER A 211 0.29 -1.68 -22.93
N ASN A 212 0.38 -1.74 -21.61
CA ASN A 212 1.10 -2.80 -20.90
C ASN A 212 0.20 -4.04 -20.78
N PRO A 213 0.61 -5.22 -21.31
CA PRO A 213 -0.17 -6.46 -21.24
C PRO A 213 -0.56 -6.85 -19.81
N ASP A 214 0.29 -6.58 -18.82
CA ASP A 214 0.05 -6.98 -17.44
C ASP A 214 -0.98 -6.10 -16.75
N PHE A 215 -1.03 -4.80 -17.06
CA PHE A 215 -2.12 -3.94 -16.61
C PHE A 215 -3.45 -4.33 -17.24
N VAL A 216 -3.46 -4.60 -18.54
CA VAL A 216 -4.67 -5.10 -19.25
C VAL A 216 -5.14 -6.40 -18.64
N TYR A 217 -4.23 -7.31 -18.35
CA TYR A 217 -4.51 -8.59 -17.67
C TYR A 217 -5.13 -8.35 -16.29
N LEU A 218 -4.55 -7.47 -15.48
CA LEU A 218 -5.06 -7.12 -14.15
C LEU A 218 -6.48 -6.52 -14.23
N GLU A 219 -6.75 -5.65 -15.19
CA GLU A 219 -8.09 -5.08 -15.42
C GLU A 219 -9.10 -6.16 -15.83
N ASP A 220 -8.71 -7.07 -16.72
CA ASP A 220 -9.55 -8.19 -17.14
C ASP A 220 -9.83 -9.16 -15.97
N GLN A 221 -8.85 -9.41 -15.10
CA GLN A 221 -9.04 -10.20 -13.86
C GLN A 221 -9.99 -9.50 -12.87
N ILE A 222 -9.87 -8.19 -12.70
CA ILE A 222 -10.78 -7.40 -11.85
C ILE A 222 -12.21 -7.50 -12.38
N ALA A 223 -12.39 -7.41 -13.71
CA ALA A 223 -13.70 -7.54 -14.34
C ALA A 223 -14.31 -8.94 -14.12
N LEU A 224 -13.50 -10.00 -14.27
CA LEU A 224 -13.92 -11.38 -14.01
C LEU A 224 -14.27 -11.61 -12.53
N ALA A 225 -13.45 -11.08 -11.61
CA ALA A 225 -13.74 -11.15 -10.18
C ALA A 225 -15.04 -10.43 -9.81
N ALA A 226 -15.28 -9.25 -10.38
CA ALA A 226 -16.52 -8.49 -10.18
C ALA A 226 -17.74 -9.23 -10.75
N GLU A 227 -17.62 -9.94 -11.87
CA GLU A 227 -18.68 -10.81 -12.41
C GLU A 227 -18.98 -11.97 -11.44
N THR A 228 -17.94 -12.63 -10.95
CA THR A 228 -18.04 -13.77 -10.03
C THR A 228 -18.69 -13.36 -8.70
N ARG A 229 -18.38 -12.18 -8.16
CA ARG A 229 -18.99 -11.65 -6.92
C ARG A 229 -20.50 -11.39 -7.04
N LYS A 230 -21.01 -11.14 -8.25
CA LYS A 230 -22.45 -10.98 -8.47
C LYS A 230 -23.25 -12.29 -8.36
N LEU A 231 -22.58 -13.42 -8.27
CA LEU A 231 -23.19 -14.72 -8.08
C LEU A 231 -23.61 -14.91 -6.62
N GLU A 232 -24.78 -14.37 -6.26
CA GLU A 232 -25.35 -14.52 -4.89
C GLU A 232 -25.77 -15.95 -4.56
N ARG A 233 -25.97 -16.80 -5.56
CA ARG A 233 -26.44 -18.18 -5.41
C ARG A 233 -25.66 -19.14 -6.26
N LEU A 234 -25.25 -20.25 -5.66
CA LEU A 234 -24.60 -21.35 -6.36
C LEU A 234 -25.62 -22.48 -6.54
N PRO A 235 -25.67 -23.09 -7.75
CA PRO A 235 -26.54 -24.25 -7.97
C PRO A 235 -26.05 -25.43 -7.14
N LEU A 236 -26.98 -26.18 -6.51
CA LEU A 236 -26.69 -27.43 -5.79
C LEU A 236 -26.58 -28.64 -6.72
N GLN A 237 -27.07 -28.52 -7.94
CA GLN A 237 -27.02 -29.58 -8.94
C GLN A 237 -25.59 -29.68 -9.48
N GLU A 238 -24.99 -30.87 -9.40
CA GLU A 238 -23.60 -31.14 -9.75
C GLU A 238 -23.26 -30.70 -11.18
N GLU A 239 -24.05 -31.13 -12.16
CA GLU A 239 -23.83 -30.80 -13.57
C GLU A 239 -23.77 -29.27 -13.80
N LYS A 240 -24.63 -28.50 -13.13
CA LYS A 240 -24.61 -27.04 -13.23
C LYS A 240 -23.42 -26.40 -12.52
N ARG A 241 -22.95 -27.03 -11.43
CA ARG A 241 -21.75 -26.58 -10.73
C ARG A 241 -20.52 -26.79 -11.59
N ILE A 242 -20.40 -27.96 -12.23
CA ILE A 242 -19.30 -28.28 -13.15
C ILE A 242 -19.31 -27.30 -14.32
N ALA A 243 -20.46 -27.12 -14.99
CA ALA A 243 -20.56 -26.18 -16.10
C ALA A 243 -20.23 -24.72 -15.73
N LEU A 244 -20.60 -24.29 -14.51
CA LEU A 244 -20.24 -22.96 -14.00
C LEU A 244 -18.72 -22.83 -13.82
N ARG A 245 -18.08 -23.83 -13.19
CA ARG A 245 -16.63 -23.87 -12.98
C ARG A 245 -15.88 -23.85 -14.31
N GLU A 246 -16.22 -24.76 -15.23
CA GLU A 246 -15.61 -24.84 -16.56
C GLU A 246 -15.74 -23.50 -17.32
N SER A 247 -16.90 -22.82 -17.19
CA SER A 247 -17.08 -21.49 -17.79
C SER A 247 -16.17 -20.42 -17.18
N GLN A 248 -15.92 -20.48 -15.86
CA GLN A 248 -15.01 -19.55 -15.18
C GLN A 248 -13.54 -19.83 -15.55
N GLU A 249 -13.13 -21.08 -15.54
CA GLU A 249 -11.81 -21.54 -15.97
C GLU A 249 -11.51 -21.13 -17.42
N GLN A 250 -12.49 -21.32 -18.34
CA GLN A 250 -12.34 -20.91 -19.73
C GLN A 250 -12.17 -19.39 -19.90
N LYS A 251 -12.86 -18.59 -19.07
CA LYS A 251 -12.70 -17.13 -19.09
C LYS A 251 -11.32 -16.74 -18.57
N ALA A 252 -10.88 -17.33 -17.46
CA ALA A 252 -9.56 -17.08 -16.90
C ALA A 252 -8.44 -17.47 -17.88
N LEU A 253 -8.54 -18.64 -18.53
CA LEU A 253 -7.63 -19.09 -19.57
C LEU A 253 -7.61 -18.11 -20.77
N THR A 254 -8.77 -17.59 -21.15
CA THR A 254 -8.85 -16.59 -22.25
C THR A 254 -8.12 -15.30 -21.90
N ILE A 255 -8.24 -14.85 -20.66
CA ILE A 255 -7.58 -13.64 -20.12
C ILE A 255 -6.06 -13.87 -20.10
N GLU A 256 -5.61 -14.99 -19.56
CA GLU A 256 -4.19 -15.35 -19.52
C GLU A 256 -3.59 -15.48 -20.93
N ASN A 257 -4.25 -16.19 -21.83
CA ASN A 257 -3.77 -16.32 -23.20
C ASN A 257 -3.72 -14.99 -23.97
N LYS A 258 -4.62 -14.06 -23.66
CA LYS A 258 -4.55 -12.68 -24.20
C LYS A 258 -3.27 -11.97 -23.74
N ARG A 259 -2.90 -12.12 -22.47
CA ARG A 259 -1.66 -11.58 -21.88
C ARG A 259 -0.43 -12.20 -22.54
N ARG A 260 -0.36 -13.54 -22.60
CA ARG A 260 0.76 -14.29 -23.17
C ARG A 260 1.00 -13.92 -24.64
N VAL A 261 -0.04 -13.91 -25.44
CA VAL A 261 0.05 -13.48 -26.85
C VAL A 261 0.56 -12.04 -26.98
N ALA A 262 0.11 -11.13 -26.12
CA ALA A 262 0.57 -9.75 -26.13
C ALA A 262 2.04 -9.61 -25.72
N ARG A 263 2.56 -10.54 -24.90
CA ARG A 263 3.99 -10.66 -24.53
C ARG A 263 4.81 -11.42 -25.59
N GLY A 264 4.18 -12.05 -26.57
CA GLY A 264 4.83 -12.87 -27.58
C GLY A 264 5.12 -14.32 -27.13
N GLU A 265 4.44 -14.77 -26.09
CA GLU A 265 4.51 -16.12 -25.53
C GLU A 265 3.47 -17.05 -26.17
N GLU A 266 3.67 -18.37 -26.06
CA GLU A 266 2.71 -19.35 -26.58
C GLU A 266 1.47 -19.44 -25.68
N PRO A 267 0.25 -19.54 -26.27
CA PRO A 267 -0.97 -19.72 -25.48
C PRO A 267 -0.98 -21.06 -24.73
N LEU A 268 -1.52 -21.12 -23.55
CA LEU A 268 -1.74 -22.32 -22.77
C LEU A 268 -2.96 -23.10 -23.29
N ALA A 269 -2.91 -24.42 -23.20
CA ALA A 269 -4.06 -25.29 -23.44
C ALA A 269 -4.99 -25.36 -22.20
N SER A 270 -4.42 -25.31 -21.01
CA SER A 270 -5.11 -25.34 -19.70
C SER A 270 -4.37 -24.45 -18.70
N LEU A 271 -5.05 -23.95 -17.67
CA LEU A 271 -4.40 -23.24 -16.55
C LEU A 271 -3.61 -24.19 -15.64
N ASP A 272 -3.93 -25.49 -15.66
CA ASP A 272 -3.20 -26.51 -14.90
C ASP A 272 -1.78 -26.74 -15.46
N ASP A 273 -1.53 -26.37 -16.72
CA ASP A 273 -0.22 -26.49 -17.35
C ASP A 273 0.82 -25.53 -16.73
N ASP A 274 0.41 -24.37 -16.19
CA ASP A 274 1.29 -23.43 -15.47
C ASP A 274 1.74 -23.97 -14.08
N GLU A 275 0.88 -24.76 -13.41
CA GLU A 275 1.23 -25.36 -12.11
C GLU A 275 2.25 -26.49 -12.24
N GLU A 276 2.34 -27.18 -13.39
CA GLU A 276 3.32 -28.23 -13.63
C GLU A 276 4.71 -27.68 -13.95
N GLU A 277 4.84 -26.50 -14.62
CA GLU A 277 6.15 -25.88 -14.86
C GLU A 277 6.80 -25.36 -13.57
N VAL A 278 6.00 -24.87 -12.61
CA VAL A 278 6.48 -24.39 -11.29
C VAL A 278 6.75 -25.56 -10.32
N ALA A 279 6.07 -26.70 -10.48
CA ALA A 279 6.23 -27.86 -9.60
C ALA A 279 7.48 -28.70 -9.90
N ASP A 280 8.05 -28.64 -11.11
CA ASP A 280 9.21 -29.45 -11.50
C ASP A 280 10.55 -28.86 -11.00
N GLU A 281 10.58 -27.56 -10.61
CA GLU A 281 11.76 -26.93 -9.98
C GLU A 281 11.80 -27.05 -8.44
N SER A 282 10.70 -27.45 -7.78
CA SER A 282 10.60 -27.50 -6.31
C SER A 282 10.65 -28.90 -5.67
N ALA A 283 10.96 -29.98 -6.43
CA ALA A 283 10.86 -31.36 -5.98
C ALA A 283 12.12 -31.94 -5.29
N GLU A 284 13.09 -31.16 -4.90
CA GLU A 284 14.21 -31.63 -4.09
C GLU A 284 14.28 -30.86 -2.74
N ASP A 285 13.40 -31.10 -1.82
CA ASP A 285 13.64 -31.26 -0.37
C ASP A 285 12.33 -31.30 0.45
N ALA A 286 11.79 -32.46 0.67
CA ALA A 286 10.67 -32.65 1.58
C ALA A 286 11.03 -33.65 2.67
N GLY A 287 11.31 -33.16 3.84
CA GLY A 287 11.49 -33.95 5.04
C GLY A 287 11.25 -33.21 6.34
N SER A 288 10.12 -33.57 7.00
CA SER A 288 9.89 -33.48 8.45
C SER A 288 8.97 -32.40 9.02
N VAL A 289 7.77 -32.87 9.28
CA VAL A 289 6.74 -32.68 10.37
C VAL A 289 6.78 -31.45 11.31
N ALA A 290 5.68 -30.72 11.22
CA ALA A 290 4.72 -30.20 12.22
C ALA A 290 5.16 -29.70 13.60
N SER A 291 4.87 -28.43 13.85
CA SER A 291 4.07 -27.98 15.01
C SER A 291 3.66 -26.51 14.84
N ALA A 292 2.40 -26.22 15.19
CA ALA A 292 1.71 -24.97 15.00
C ALA A 292 2.24 -23.87 15.94
N ASP A 293 2.72 -22.78 15.35
CA ASP A 293 2.66 -21.45 15.92
C ASP A 293 2.51 -20.47 14.75
N THR A 294 1.41 -19.74 14.74
CA THR A 294 1.02 -18.84 13.68
C THR A 294 1.84 -17.53 13.74
N ASP A 295 3.07 -17.57 13.30
CA ASP A 295 3.77 -16.44 12.70
C ASP A 295 3.83 -16.74 11.19
N THR A 296 2.94 -16.15 10.44
CA THR A 296 2.99 -16.19 8.97
C THR A 296 4.12 -15.28 8.52
N ASP A 297 5.34 -15.82 8.57
CA ASP A 297 6.42 -15.41 7.70
C ASP A 297 6.20 -16.21 6.41
N GLU A 298 5.26 -15.75 5.58
CA GLU A 298 5.18 -16.16 4.19
C GLU A 298 6.41 -15.59 3.50
N THR A 299 7.48 -16.37 3.49
CA THR A 299 8.45 -16.31 2.39
C THR A 299 7.66 -16.78 1.16
N ALA A 300 7.05 -15.79 0.47
CA ALA A 300 6.59 -15.99 -0.88
C ALA A 300 7.76 -16.58 -1.66
N ALA A 301 7.56 -17.73 -2.29
CA ALA A 301 8.40 -18.15 -3.40
C ALA A 301 8.53 -16.93 -4.30
N GLU A 302 9.75 -16.56 -4.65
CA GLU A 302 10.03 -15.52 -5.62
C GLU A 302 9.47 -16.04 -6.94
N ASP A 303 8.20 -15.71 -7.25
CA ASP A 303 7.73 -15.71 -8.61
C ASP A 303 8.66 -14.77 -9.37
N ASP A 304 9.38 -15.29 -10.34
CA ASP A 304 10.35 -14.57 -11.19
C ASP A 304 9.68 -13.48 -12.05
N GLU A 305 8.34 -13.33 -11.93
CA GLU A 305 7.59 -12.31 -12.63
C GLU A 305 7.70 -10.94 -11.93
N PRO A 306 8.10 -9.90 -12.67
CA PRO A 306 8.22 -8.55 -12.11
C PRO A 306 6.85 -8.03 -11.64
N ASP A 307 6.76 -7.59 -10.39
CA ASP A 307 5.58 -6.94 -9.83
C ASP A 307 5.21 -5.69 -10.64
N VAL A 308 4.14 -5.79 -11.41
CA VAL A 308 3.71 -4.74 -12.34
C VAL A 308 3.35 -3.44 -11.62
N LEU A 309 2.77 -3.51 -10.42
CA LEU A 309 2.38 -2.32 -9.65
C LEU A 309 3.61 -1.65 -9.00
N LEU A 310 4.56 -2.45 -8.52
CA LEU A 310 5.83 -1.93 -7.99
C LEU A 310 6.66 -1.30 -9.10
N THR A 311 6.75 -1.95 -10.25
CA THR A 311 7.43 -1.43 -11.44
C THR A 311 6.81 -0.10 -11.88
N GLU A 312 5.48 0.00 -11.89
CA GLU A 312 4.80 1.24 -12.26
C GLU A 312 4.98 2.34 -11.21
N ALA A 313 5.04 2.01 -9.92
CA ALA A 313 5.40 2.98 -8.88
C ALA A 313 6.80 3.56 -9.11
N GLY A 314 7.75 2.73 -9.58
CA GLY A 314 9.07 3.17 -10.02
C GLY A 314 9.00 4.09 -11.25
N ASN A 315 8.18 3.76 -12.25
CA ASN A 315 7.98 4.61 -13.42
C ASN A 315 7.40 5.99 -13.05
N VAL A 316 6.42 6.03 -12.15
CA VAL A 316 5.84 7.26 -11.61
C VAL A 316 6.91 8.12 -10.92
N LEU A 317 7.81 7.50 -10.16
CA LEU A 317 8.92 8.17 -9.52
C LEU A 317 9.85 8.83 -10.56
N VAL A 318 10.25 8.07 -11.58
CA VAL A 318 11.13 8.55 -12.65
C VAL A 318 10.47 9.69 -13.44
N ASP A 319 9.20 9.55 -13.81
CA ASP A 319 8.44 10.59 -14.51
C ASP A 319 8.40 11.90 -13.71
N ALA A 320 8.11 11.82 -12.41
CA ALA A 320 8.08 12.97 -11.52
C ALA A 320 9.44 13.65 -11.43
N LEU A 321 10.52 12.87 -11.36
CA LEU A 321 11.90 13.36 -11.31
C LEU A 321 12.28 14.10 -12.61
N VAL A 322 12.02 13.48 -13.76
CA VAL A 322 12.32 14.08 -15.08
C VAL A 322 11.56 15.40 -15.27
N LEU A 323 10.28 15.44 -14.90
CA LEU A 323 9.46 16.65 -14.99
C LEU A 323 10.00 17.78 -14.09
N LYS A 324 10.45 17.47 -12.88
CA LYS A 324 11.07 18.46 -11.99
C LYS A 324 12.37 19.01 -12.55
N GLN A 325 13.22 18.16 -13.10
CA GLN A 325 14.49 18.59 -13.73
C GLN A 325 14.24 19.51 -14.95
N GLN A 326 13.28 19.16 -15.81
CA GLN A 326 12.91 19.97 -16.97
C GLN A 326 12.41 21.36 -16.55
N ARG A 327 11.57 21.44 -15.51
CA ARG A 327 11.08 22.72 -14.97
C ARG A 327 12.19 23.57 -14.39
N TYR A 328 13.09 22.96 -13.63
CA TYR A 328 14.24 23.68 -13.11
C TYR A 328 15.08 24.29 -14.24
N ALA A 329 15.39 23.51 -15.26
CA ALA A 329 16.15 23.98 -16.44
C ALA A 329 15.44 25.10 -17.20
N ALA A 330 14.10 25.00 -17.35
CA ALA A 330 13.30 26.05 -17.99
C ALA A 330 13.27 27.37 -17.19
N ASN A 331 13.17 27.26 -15.86
CA ASN A 331 13.17 28.42 -14.97
C ASN A 331 14.53 29.14 -14.91
N VAL A 332 15.63 28.42 -15.06
CA VAL A 332 16.97 29.00 -15.14
C VAL A 332 17.13 29.77 -16.45
N ARG A 333 16.72 29.18 -17.59
CA ARG A 333 16.79 29.84 -18.92
C ARG A 333 15.93 31.12 -19.05
N ASN A 334 14.86 31.23 -18.27
CA ASN A 334 14.00 32.44 -18.31
C ASN A 334 14.49 33.56 -17.37
N LYS A 335 15.57 33.33 -16.62
CA LYS A 335 16.16 34.35 -15.72
C LYS A 335 17.44 34.98 -16.28
N ASP A 336 17.99 34.42 -17.35
CA ASP A 336 19.09 34.96 -18.16
C ASP A 336 18.50 35.75 -19.38
#